data_038819129183d4502b7012e23a403820
#
_entry.id   038819129183d4502b7012e23a403820
#
_cell.length_a   1.000
_cell.length_b   1.000
_cell.length_c   1.000
_cell.angle_alpha   90.00
_cell.angle_beta   90.00
_cell.angle_gamma   90.00
#
_symmetry.space_group_name_H-M   'P 1'
#
loop_
_entity.id
_entity.type
_entity.pdbx_description
1 polymer ?
#
loop_
_entity_poly.entity_id
_entity_poly.type
_entity_poly.pdbx_seq_one_letter_code
_entity_poly.pdbx_strand_id
1 'polypeptide(L)'
;MLRRSSVLAFVAVLLWLVCIDAFAAARRDPVEGAWLGTCGTDKERIDVGFEFYRDPAGKLRVKLTEPILNTFGFDNPDAVRREGNRVVVDNLLVDLKLEGDTLVGHYPGPRSPVTLHRVDALPTEAPVPDLPTGPAPLWQTRLGGEAFAAPVVADGVAYIGTTGGVFDAIATKDGKIAWTFAQGSPIFGAAAVDADAVYFASDNGYLYRLERTTGKERWHASIGGGAVPRVMPHPTTGDFDWQAAQPLVADGVVYIGAADGGFVAIDAATGTRKWRFASGARIRAGAAIDGDRVVFGSADHFVYSLDRASGAERWRFDTGADVDATPVVHDGHVLIGNRGYGLHSVASDSGQLAWKLFFWGSWVESTPVVRDGVIYMGASDLRRVSAIDPKDGHVLWRTDVYGWTWGTPLVTEERIYAGAAGGTPYVFRHVAGFNTLDRKTGKLLTRWPFADAGGFQWGIAGSPAAAGNSVIVATIAGSLYAFPMQ
;
A
#
# COMPACT_ATOMS: atom_id res chain seq x y z
N MET A 1 -12.25 79.33 -30.59
CA MET A 1 -11.32 78.78 -29.55
C MET A 1 -11.97 77.65 -28.76
N LEU A 2 -12.18 76.51 -29.33
CA LEU A 2 -12.77 75.35 -28.66
C LEU A 2 -12.42 74.10 -29.45
N ARG A 3 -11.14 73.64 -29.51
CA ARG A 3 -10.73 72.39 -30.11
C ARG A 3 -9.38 71.82 -29.59
N ARG A 4 -8.83 72.34 -28.47
CA ARG A 4 -7.56 71.82 -27.90
C ARG A 4 -7.71 71.11 -26.55
N SER A 5 -8.88 71.15 -25.91
CA SER A 5 -9.06 70.49 -24.61
C SER A 5 -9.42 69.00 -24.69
N SER A 6 -9.98 68.49 -25.80
CA SER A 6 -10.46 67.10 -25.92
C SER A 6 -9.37 66.09 -26.23
N VAL A 7 -8.26 66.50 -26.85
CA VAL A 7 -7.17 65.63 -27.22
C VAL A 7 -6.25 65.32 -26.01
N LEU A 8 -6.06 66.31 -25.13
CA LEU A 8 -5.28 66.13 -23.92
C LEU A 8 -5.97 65.22 -22.86
N ALA A 9 -7.31 65.22 -22.82
CA ALA A 9 -8.05 64.31 -21.93
C ALA A 9 -7.99 62.86 -22.41
N PHE A 10 -8.01 62.63 -23.71
CA PHE A 10 -7.91 61.24 -24.27
C PHE A 10 -6.51 60.65 -24.13
N VAL A 11 -5.47 61.44 -24.29
CA VAL A 11 -4.07 61.00 -24.11
C VAL A 11 -3.77 60.74 -22.62
N ALA A 12 -4.33 61.52 -21.69
CA ALA A 12 -4.20 61.32 -20.25
C ALA A 12 -4.92 60.03 -19.79
N VAL A 13 -6.10 59.69 -20.36
CA VAL A 13 -6.85 58.47 -20.04
C VAL A 13 -6.13 57.25 -20.64
N LEU A 14 -5.57 57.32 -21.87
CA LEU A 14 -4.78 56.23 -22.44
C LEU A 14 -3.48 56.00 -21.68
N LEU A 15 -2.77 57.07 -21.25
CA LEU A 15 -1.59 56.95 -20.40
C LEU A 15 -1.92 56.37 -19.01
N TRP A 16 -3.10 56.68 -18.46
CA TRP A 16 -3.57 56.17 -17.19
C TRP A 16 -3.94 54.68 -17.29
N LEU A 17 -4.59 54.23 -18.39
CA LEU A 17 -4.89 52.82 -18.66
C LEU A 17 -3.60 51.99 -18.93
N VAL A 18 -2.65 52.54 -19.68
CA VAL A 18 -1.36 51.91 -19.92
C VAL A 18 -0.52 51.83 -18.61
N CYS A 19 -0.62 52.83 -17.74
CA CYS A 19 0.01 52.79 -16.42
C CYS A 19 -0.67 51.79 -15.47
N ILE A 20 -2.00 51.61 -15.55
CA ILE A 20 -2.73 50.65 -14.74
C ILE A 20 -2.34 49.21 -15.16
N ASP A 21 -2.25 48.94 -16.46
CA ASP A 21 -1.78 47.62 -16.96
C ASP A 21 -0.30 47.36 -16.65
N ALA A 22 0.55 48.39 -16.73
CA ALA A 22 1.95 48.32 -16.36
C ALA A 22 2.12 48.15 -14.82
N PHE A 23 1.26 48.78 -13.99
CA PHE A 23 1.27 48.60 -12.53
C PHE A 23 0.63 47.28 -12.10
N ALA A 24 -0.32 46.70 -12.85
CA ALA A 24 -0.85 45.36 -12.62
C ALA A 24 0.16 44.30 -13.02
N ALA A 25 0.91 44.48 -14.12
CA ALA A 25 2.00 43.61 -14.54
C ALA A 25 3.21 43.66 -13.56
N ALA A 26 3.40 44.76 -12.84
CA ALA A 26 4.51 44.94 -11.88
C ALA A 26 4.30 44.24 -10.52
N ARG A 27 3.20 43.51 -10.32
CA ARG A 27 2.89 42.86 -9.03
C ARG A 27 2.84 41.33 -9.07
N ARG A 28 3.15 40.69 -10.18
CA ARG A 28 3.19 39.23 -10.24
C ARG A 28 4.47 38.74 -9.59
N ASP A 29 4.34 37.87 -8.60
CA ASP A 29 5.50 37.22 -8.01
C ASP A 29 6.21 36.38 -9.11
N PRO A 30 7.52 36.47 -9.28
CA PRO A 30 8.25 35.72 -10.30
C PRO A 30 8.05 34.21 -10.23
N VAL A 31 7.56 33.65 -9.09
CA VAL A 31 7.27 32.23 -8.98
C VAL A 31 5.86 31.84 -9.43
N GLU A 32 4.94 32.81 -9.60
CA GLU A 32 3.57 32.51 -10.03
C GLU A 32 3.55 31.83 -11.40
N GLY A 33 2.72 30.79 -11.53
CA GLY A 33 2.56 29.94 -12.72
C GLY A 33 2.93 28.48 -12.46
N ALA A 34 2.91 27.70 -13.52
CA ALA A 34 3.14 26.27 -13.49
C ALA A 34 4.63 25.93 -13.73
N TRP A 35 5.13 25.00 -12.94
CA TRP A 35 6.51 24.53 -12.95
C TRP A 35 6.52 23.02 -12.94
N LEU A 36 7.27 22.39 -13.83
CA LEU A 36 7.39 20.95 -13.98
C LEU A 36 8.85 20.55 -14.08
N GLY A 37 9.21 19.44 -13.47
CA GLY A 37 10.54 18.86 -13.56
C GLY A 37 10.54 17.43 -13.10
N THR A 38 11.72 16.86 -12.98
CA THR A 38 11.93 15.49 -12.51
C THR A 38 12.78 15.48 -11.26
N CYS A 39 12.44 14.60 -10.36
CA CYS A 39 13.29 14.22 -9.25
C CYS A 39 13.48 12.71 -9.24
N GLY A 40 14.42 12.19 -8.46
CA GLY A 40 14.59 10.76 -8.40
C GLY A 40 15.88 10.30 -7.75
N THR A 41 15.98 8.99 -7.70
CA THR A 41 17.18 8.27 -7.26
C THR A 41 17.85 7.61 -8.47
N ASP A 42 18.93 6.88 -8.24
CA ASP A 42 19.53 5.96 -9.22
C ASP A 42 18.60 4.81 -9.63
N LYS A 43 17.56 4.53 -8.82
CA LYS A 43 16.61 3.43 -9.01
C LYS A 43 15.36 3.81 -9.77
N GLU A 44 14.94 5.06 -9.68
CA GLU A 44 13.71 5.55 -10.33
C GLU A 44 13.69 7.08 -10.41
N ARG A 45 13.13 7.61 -11.52
CA ARG A 45 12.83 9.04 -11.68
C ARG A 45 11.33 9.25 -11.83
N ILE A 46 10.84 10.35 -11.26
CA ILE A 46 9.42 10.73 -11.31
C ILE A 46 9.27 12.19 -11.73
N ASP A 47 8.11 12.52 -12.28
CA ASP A 47 7.71 13.90 -12.54
C ASP A 47 7.10 14.52 -11.28
N VAL A 48 7.42 15.81 -11.06
CA VAL A 48 6.84 16.62 -10.00
C VAL A 48 6.55 18.02 -10.53
N GLY A 49 5.39 18.57 -10.20
CA GLY A 49 4.98 19.89 -10.63
C GLY A 49 4.35 20.71 -9.51
N PHE A 50 4.55 22.03 -9.61
CA PHE A 50 3.98 23.01 -8.70
C PHE A 50 3.32 24.12 -9.52
N GLU A 51 2.07 24.50 -9.15
CA GLU A 51 1.41 25.68 -9.67
C GLU A 51 1.28 26.71 -8.54
N PHE A 52 2.09 27.76 -8.59
CA PHE A 52 1.99 28.88 -7.63
C PHE A 52 0.97 29.90 -8.13
N TYR A 53 0.04 30.27 -7.27
CA TYR A 53 -1.03 31.21 -7.58
C TYR A 53 -1.40 32.08 -6.38
N ARG A 54 -2.16 33.17 -6.61
CA ARG A 54 -2.72 33.95 -5.51
C ARG A 54 -4.17 33.61 -5.27
N ASP A 55 -4.49 33.37 -3.99
CA ASP A 55 -5.87 33.24 -3.58
C ASP A 55 -6.62 34.59 -3.65
N PRO A 56 -7.96 34.61 -3.47
CA PRO A 56 -8.74 35.86 -3.48
C PRO A 56 -8.30 36.91 -2.45
N ALA A 57 -7.62 36.51 -1.38
CA ALA A 57 -7.05 37.40 -0.38
C ALA A 57 -5.65 37.94 -0.76
N GLY A 58 -5.13 37.54 -1.93
CA GLY A 58 -3.81 37.92 -2.44
C GLY A 58 -2.64 37.14 -1.84
N LYS A 59 -2.91 36.10 -1.06
CA LYS A 59 -1.88 35.26 -0.44
C LYS A 59 -1.33 34.26 -1.46
N LEU A 60 -0.01 34.06 -1.51
CA LEU A 60 0.62 33.08 -2.38
C LEU A 60 0.31 31.66 -1.90
N ARG A 61 -0.17 30.83 -2.81
CA ARG A 61 -0.59 29.44 -2.60
C ARG A 61 0.10 28.55 -3.61
N VAL A 62 0.00 27.22 -3.40
CA VAL A 62 0.57 26.23 -4.31
C VAL A 62 -0.35 25.03 -4.48
N LYS A 63 -0.46 24.56 -5.73
CA LYS A 63 -1.01 23.24 -6.05
C LYS A 63 0.13 22.30 -6.39
N LEU A 64 0.05 21.07 -5.89
CA LEU A 64 1.00 20.00 -6.14
C LEU A 64 0.47 19.06 -7.23
N THR A 65 1.34 18.65 -8.13
CA THR A 65 1.08 17.60 -9.11
C THR A 65 2.20 16.56 -9.03
N GLU A 66 1.84 15.35 -8.66
CA GLU A 66 2.70 14.17 -8.53
C GLU A 66 2.06 12.97 -9.22
N PRO A 67 2.31 12.78 -10.53
CA PRO A 67 1.65 11.70 -11.30
C PRO A 67 1.93 10.30 -10.73
N ILE A 68 3.09 10.08 -10.09
CA ILE A 68 3.41 8.79 -9.46
C ILE A 68 2.46 8.44 -8.32
N LEU A 69 2.01 9.43 -7.56
CA LEU A 69 1.01 9.31 -6.48
C LEU A 69 -0.42 9.60 -6.94
N ASN A 70 -0.64 9.76 -8.24
CA ASN A 70 -1.95 10.09 -8.81
C ASN A 70 -2.54 11.40 -8.27
N THR A 71 -1.68 12.29 -7.81
CA THR A 71 -2.04 13.63 -7.31
C THR A 71 -1.91 14.63 -8.44
N PHE A 72 -3.00 15.34 -8.75
CA PHE A 72 -3.05 16.31 -9.83
C PHE A 72 -3.74 17.59 -9.37
N GLY A 73 -2.98 18.68 -9.28
CA GLY A 73 -3.50 19.98 -8.88
C GLY A 73 -4.04 20.01 -7.44
N PHE A 74 -3.46 19.20 -6.55
CA PHE A 74 -3.85 19.19 -5.13
C PHE A 74 -3.55 20.56 -4.50
N ASP A 75 -4.61 21.27 -4.07
CA ASP A 75 -4.50 22.59 -3.47
C ASP A 75 -4.00 22.46 -2.03
N ASN A 76 -2.77 22.89 -1.81
CA ASN A 76 -2.17 22.82 -0.49
C ASN A 76 -2.80 23.85 0.45
N PRO A 77 -3.32 23.45 1.64
CA PRO A 77 -3.97 24.37 2.57
C PRO A 77 -3.02 25.42 3.16
N ASP A 78 -1.72 25.14 3.20
CA ASP A 78 -0.74 26.04 3.80
C ASP A 78 -0.24 27.11 2.84
N ALA A 79 0.21 28.21 3.44
CA ALA A 79 0.75 29.30 2.67
C ALA A 79 2.19 29.03 2.22
N VAL A 80 2.49 29.51 1.03
CA VAL A 80 3.86 29.58 0.54
C VAL A 80 4.58 30.76 1.20
N ARG A 81 5.74 30.52 1.81
CA ARG A 81 6.62 31.57 2.31
C ARG A 81 7.64 31.97 1.26
N ARG A 82 7.80 33.27 1.09
CA ARG A 82 8.83 33.87 0.21
C ARG A 82 9.90 34.58 1.04
N GLU A 83 11.16 34.20 0.84
CA GLU A 83 12.33 34.79 1.48
C GLU A 83 13.34 35.19 0.38
N GLY A 84 13.11 36.35 -0.24
CA GLY A 84 13.87 36.76 -1.42
C GLY A 84 13.56 35.83 -2.61
N ASN A 85 14.58 35.12 -3.08
CA ASN A 85 14.43 34.13 -4.16
C ASN A 85 14.09 32.71 -3.65
N ARG A 86 14.00 32.50 -2.34
CA ARG A 86 13.65 31.23 -1.72
C ARG A 86 12.13 31.06 -1.61
N VAL A 87 11.63 29.85 -1.91
CA VAL A 87 10.23 29.44 -1.87
C VAL A 87 10.10 28.25 -0.92
N VAL A 88 9.38 28.41 0.16
CA VAL A 88 9.23 27.39 1.20
C VAL A 88 7.77 27.02 1.39
N VAL A 89 7.50 25.71 1.41
CA VAL A 89 6.20 25.13 1.73
C VAL A 89 6.41 24.13 2.85
N ASP A 90 6.16 24.56 4.10
CA ASP A 90 6.60 23.85 5.30
C ASP A 90 5.98 22.45 5.44
N ASN A 91 4.68 22.31 5.25
CA ASN A 91 3.98 21.02 5.38
C ASN A 91 4.32 20.01 4.27
N LEU A 92 4.82 20.48 3.13
CA LEU A 92 5.32 19.62 2.06
C LEU A 92 6.83 19.38 2.17
N LEU A 93 7.52 19.98 3.14
CA LEU A 93 8.97 19.98 3.31
C LEU A 93 9.72 20.43 2.04
N VAL A 94 9.08 21.30 1.24
CA VAL A 94 9.62 21.81 -0.02
C VAL A 94 10.36 23.10 0.24
N ASP A 95 11.61 23.17 -0.23
CA ASP A 95 12.50 24.30 -0.14
C ASP A 95 13.20 24.49 -1.49
N LEU A 96 12.72 25.46 -2.26
CA LEU A 96 13.19 25.76 -3.60
C LEU A 96 13.78 27.15 -3.67
N LYS A 97 14.70 27.37 -4.61
CA LYS A 97 15.32 28.64 -4.93
C LYS A 97 15.05 29.00 -6.38
N LEU A 98 14.56 30.21 -6.60
CA LEU A 98 14.39 30.76 -7.95
C LEU A 98 15.77 31.22 -8.48
N GLU A 99 16.22 30.62 -9.57
CA GLU A 99 17.46 30.93 -10.27
C GLU A 99 17.17 31.19 -11.76
N GLY A 100 17.02 32.48 -12.11
CA GLY A 100 16.55 32.85 -13.46
C GLY A 100 15.14 32.28 -13.72
N ASP A 101 15.03 31.46 -14.75
CA ASP A 101 13.77 30.80 -15.18
C ASP A 101 13.64 29.36 -14.66
N THR A 102 14.35 29.00 -13.60
CA THR A 102 14.28 27.68 -12.97
C THR A 102 14.03 27.79 -11.47
N LEU A 103 13.34 26.78 -10.90
CA LEU A 103 13.29 26.53 -9.48
C LEU A 103 14.14 25.32 -9.15
N VAL A 104 15.15 25.49 -8.31
CA VAL A 104 16.07 24.44 -7.91
C VAL A 104 15.99 24.18 -6.41
N GLY A 105 16.17 22.91 -6.00
CA GLY A 105 16.12 22.55 -4.60
C GLY A 105 16.19 21.04 -4.40
N HIS A 106 15.54 20.58 -3.32
CA HIS A 106 15.46 19.16 -3.02
C HIS A 106 13.99 18.78 -2.80
N TYR A 107 13.62 17.67 -3.38
CA TYR A 107 12.32 17.04 -3.14
C TYR A 107 12.38 16.24 -1.83
N PRO A 108 11.36 16.32 -0.96
CA PRO A 108 11.31 15.54 0.28
C PRO A 108 11.31 14.03 0.03
N GLY A 109 11.56 13.24 1.09
CA GLY A 109 11.71 11.80 1.00
C GLY A 109 13.15 11.40 0.75
N PRO A 110 13.54 11.03 -0.47
CA PRO A 110 14.93 10.64 -0.77
C PRO A 110 15.91 11.83 -0.80
N ARG A 111 15.44 13.05 -0.53
CA ARG A 111 16.20 14.32 -0.67
C ARG A 111 16.87 14.46 -2.03
N SER A 112 16.16 14.02 -3.05
CA SER A 112 16.63 14.06 -4.41
C SER A 112 16.68 15.49 -4.93
N PRO A 113 17.74 15.91 -5.62
CA PRO A 113 17.78 17.22 -6.25
C PRO A 113 16.67 17.32 -7.30
N VAL A 114 16.01 18.49 -7.35
CA VAL A 114 14.98 18.81 -8.33
C VAL A 114 15.31 20.11 -9.03
N THR A 115 15.08 20.12 -10.33
CA THR A 115 15.10 21.33 -11.16
C THR A 115 13.78 21.39 -11.92
N LEU A 116 13.04 22.47 -11.70
CA LEU A 116 11.74 22.71 -12.32
C LEU A 116 11.87 23.85 -13.34
N HIS A 117 11.21 23.66 -14.46
CA HIS A 117 11.12 24.63 -15.54
C HIS A 117 9.67 25.12 -15.68
N ARG A 118 9.49 26.34 -16.17
CA ARG A 118 8.16 26.86 -16.47
C ARG A 118 7.50 26.04 -17.57
N VAL A 119 6.20 25.80 -17.41
CA VAL A 119 5.34 25.14 -18.40
C VAL A 119 4.02 25.91 -18.51
N ASP A 120 3.32 25.74 -19.61
CA ASP A 120 2.00 26.38 -19.82
C ASP A 120 0.93 25.75 -18.92
N ALA A 121 1.02 24.44 -18.67
CA ALA A 121 0.10 23.71 -17.80
C ALA A 121 0.78 22.46 -17.21
N LEU A 122 0.34 22.06 -16.02
CA LEU A 122 0.74 20.80 -15.39
C LEU A 122 -0.04 19.61 -15.99
N PRO A 123 0.52 18.39 -15.91
CA PRO A 123 -0.22 17.17 -16.22
C PRO A 123 -1.54 17.10 -15.45
N THR A 124 -2.55 16.51 -16.05
CA THR A 124 -3.86 16.22 -15.44
C THR A 124 -4.07 14.72 -15.32
N GLU A 125 -4.94 14.30 -14.40
CA GLU A 125 -5.27 12.89 -14.24
C GLU A 125 -5.85 12.33 -15.56
N ALA A 126 -5.23 11.27 -16.07
CA ALA A 126 -5.76 10.55 -17.20
C ALA A 126 -7.03 9.78 -16.80
N PRO A 127 -8.04 9.68 -17.66
CA PRO A 127 -9.19 8.82 -17.39
C PRO A 127 -8.73 7.36 -17.24
N VAL A 128 -9.43 6.59 -16.42
CA VAL A 128 -9.25 5.14 -16.40
C VAL A 128 -9.51 4.60 -17.80
N PRO A 129 -8.57 3.91 -18.43
CA PRO A 129 -8.75 3.42 -19.78
C PRO A 129 -9.92 2.43 -19.85
N ASP A 130 -10.57 2.37 -20.99
CA ASP A 130 -11.55 1.33 -21.29
C ASP A 130 -10.79 0.01 -21.54
N LEU A 131 -10.74 -0.83 -20.52
CA LEU A 131 -10.05 -2.11 -20.54
C LEU A 131 -11.03 -3.23 -20.86
N PRO A 132 -10.59 -4.28 -21.54
CA PRO A 132 -11.40 -5.48 -21.70
C PRO A 132 -11.83 -5.98 -20.31
N THR A 133 -13.14 -6.21 -20.14
CA THR A 133 -13.65 -6.86 -18.94
C THR A 133 -13.10 -8.27 -18.87
N GLY A 134 -12.54 -8.65 -17.72
CA GLY A 134 -12.10 -10.01 -17.47
C GLY A 134 -13.26 -11.02 -17.55
N PRO A 135 -12.97 -12.32 -17.59
CA PRO A 135 -14.01 -13.34 -17.60
C PRO A 135 -14.89 -13.23 -16.36
N ALA A 136 -16.17 -13.57 -16.52
CA ALA A 136 -17.09 -13.64 -15.40
C ALA A 136 -16.62 -14.68 -14.36
N PRO A 137 -16.90 -14.49 -13.07
CA PRO A 137 -16.60 -15.48 -12.06
C PRO A 137 -17.35 -16.79 -12.33
N LEU A 138 -16.70 -17.91 -12.06
CA LEU A 138 -17.29 -19.25 -12.15
C LEU A 138 -18.38 -19.45 -11.09
N TRP A 139 -18.14 -18.89 -9.91
CA TRP A 139 -19.09 -18.88 -8.81
C TRP A 139 -18.80 -17.72 -7.85
N GLN A 140 -19.78 -17.41 -7.03
CA GLN A 140 -19.71 -16.45 -5.93
C GLN A 140 -20.37 -17.04 -4.69
N THR A 141 -19.74 -16.86 -3.52
CA THR A 141 -20.27 -17.28 -2.22
C THR A 141 -20.32 -16.09 -1.28
N ARG A 142 -21.46 -15.87 -0.63
CA ARG A 142 -21.62 -14.84 0.40
C ARG A 142 -20.99 -15.34 1.70
N LEU A 143 -20.17 -14.50 2.33
CA LEU A 143 -19.51 -14.75 3.61
C LEU A 143 -20.29 -14.17 4.78
N GLY A 144 -19.95 -14.58 6.01
CA GLY A 144 -20.60 -14.14 7.25
C GLY A 144 -20.19 -12.75 7.75
N GLY A 145 -19.53 -11.93 6.93
CA GLY A 145 -19.08 -10.58 7.27
C GLY A 145 -18.15 -10.04 6.22
N GLU A 146 -17.59 -8.84 6.44
CA GLU A 146 -16.57 -8.27 5.56
C GLU A 146 -15.30 -9.14 5.57
N ALA A 147 -14.59 -9.21 4.44
CA ALA A 147 -13.37 -10.00 4.32
C ALA A 147 -12.18 -9.14 3.90
N PHE A 148 -11.31 -8.88 4.85
CA PHE A 148 -9.98 -8.29 4.63
C PHE A 148 -8.91 -9.39 4.51
N ALA A 149 -9.16 -10.55 5.12
CA ALA A 149 -8.28 -11.71 5.05
C ALA A 149 -8.09 -12.21 3.62
N ALA A 150 -6.89 -12.68 3.30
CA ALA A 150 -6.66 -13.44 2.09
C ALA A 150 -7.23 -14.86 2.25
N PRO A 151 -7.92 -15.42 1.24
CA PRO A 151 -8.25 -16.84 1.22
C PRO A 151 -6.98 -17.67 1.10
N VAL A 152 -6.93 -18.78 1.84
CA VAL A 152 -5.85 -19.79 1.72
C VAL A 152 -6.44 -21.04 1.13
N VAL A 153 -5.82 -21.56 0.08
CA VAL A 153 -6.33 -22.73 -0.65
C VAL A 153 -5.42 -23.95 -0.39
N ALA A 154 -6.02 -25.04 0.04
CA ALA A 154 -5.36 -26.33 0.15
C ALA A 154 -6.33 -27.46 -0.24
N ASP A 155 -5.88 -28.42 -1.05
CA ASP A 155 -6.60 -29.61 -1.50
C ASP A 155 -8.04 -29.34 -1.96
N GLY A 156 -8.22 -28.28 -2.76
CA GLY A 156 -9.51 -27.93 -3.33
C GLY A 156 -10.50 -27.25 -2.35
N VAL A 157 -10.01 -26.78 -1.20
CA VAL A 157 -10.79 -26.04 -0.21
C VAL A 157 -10.13 -24.67 0.04
N ALA A 158 -10.91 -23.61 -0.02
CA ALA A 158 -10.54 -22.26 0.39
C ALA A 158 -10.99 -22.00 1.84
N TYR A 159 -10.05 -21.52 2.66
CA TYR A 159 -10.26 -21.18 4.07
C TYR A 159 -10.19 -19.66 4.22
N ILE A 160 -11.19 -19.07 4.89
CA ILE A 160 -11.24 -17.62 5.05
C ILE A 160 -11.97 -17.20 6.34
N GLY A 161 -11.44 -16.19 7.01
CA GLY A 161 -12.07 -15.52 8.13
C GLY A 161 -12.75 -14.20 7.73
N THR A 162 -13.70 -13.76 8.54
CA THR A 162 -14.42 -12.50 8.34
C THR A 162 -14.46 -11.64 9.59
N THR A 163 -14.75 -10.35 9.42
CA THR A 163 -14.96 -9.41 10.55
C THR A 163 -16.20 -9.76 11.39
N GLY A 164 -17.13 -10.57 10.85
CA GLY A 164 -18.26 -11.12 11.59
C GLY A 164 -17.89 -12.24 12.57
N GLY A 165 -16.62 -12.61 12.67
CA GLY A 165 -16.16 -13.69 13.57
C GLY A 165 -16.48 -15.09 13.06
N VAL A 166 -16.69 -15.21 11.76
CA VAL A 166 -16.97 -16.46 11.06
C VAL A 166 -15.74 -16.88 10.27
N PHE A 167 -15.41 -18.16 10.35
CA PHE A 167 -14.36 -18.81 9.58
C PHE A 167 -14.95 -19.93 8.76
N ASP A 168 -14.82 -19.84 7.44
CA ASP A 168 -15.45 -20.76 6.49
C ASP A 168 -14.42 -21.59 5.74
N ALA A 169 -14.76 -22.86 5.48
CA ALA A 169 -14.12 -23.74 4.51
C ALA A 169 -15.07 -23.93 3.31
N ILE A 170 -14.59 -23.56 2.13
CA ILE A 170 -15.40 -23.45 0.91
C ILE A 170 -14.77 -24.29 -0.20
N ALA A 171 -15.54 -25.21 -0.80
CA ALA A 171 -15.06 -26.03 -1.91
C ALA A 171 -14.77 -25.16 -3.13
N THR A 172 -13.53 -25.17 -3.63
CA THR A 172 -13.10 -24.29 -4.73
C THR A 172 -13.74 -24.65 -6.08
N LYS A 173 -14.27 -25.86 -6.22
CA LYS A 173 -14.91 -26.34 -7.47
C LYS A 173 -16.27 -25.70 -7.75
N ASP A 174 -17.03 -25.37 -6.70
CA ASP A 174 -18.43 -24.95 -6.85
C ASP A 174 -18.86 -23.87 -5.83
N GLY A 175 -17.97 -23.41 -4.97
CA GLY A 175 -18.21 -22.37 -3.98
C GLY A 175 -19.09 -22.80 -2.79
N LYS A 176 -19.35 -24.09 -2.63
CA LYS A 176 -20.17 -24.57 -1.50
C LYS A 176 -19.41 -24.54 -0.20
N ILE A 177 -20.03 -24.02 0.85
CA ILE A 177 -19.50 -24.08 2.21
C ILE A 177 -19.51 -25.54 2.66
N ALA A 178 -18.32 -26.07 2.98
CA ALA A 178 -18.13 -27.41 3.50
C ALA A 178 -18.39 -27.45 5.01
N TRP A 179 -17.90 -26.45 5.74
CA TRP A 179 -18.16 -26.23 7.15
C TRP A 179 -17.90 -24.76 7.53
N THR A 180 -18.47 -24.35 8.64
CA THR A 180 -18.35 -23.03 9.24
C THR A 180 -18.00 -23.16 10.72
N PHE A 181 -17.08 -22.32 11.20
CA PHE A 181 -16.77 -22.14 12.60
C PHE A 181 -17.00 -20.68 13.00
N ALA A 182 -17.85 -20.46 14.01
CA ALA A 182 -18.18 -19.12 14.50
C ALA A 182 -17.69 -18.95 15.94
N GLN A 183 -16.85 -17.95 16.17
CA GLN A 183 -16.29 -17.65 17.51
C GLN A 183 -16.61 -16.22 17.97
N GLY A 184 -17.29 -15.42 17.14
CA GLY A 184 -17.90 -14.14 17.51
C GLY A 184 -16.97 -12.93 17.61
N SER A 185 -15.68 -13.05 17.25
CA SER A 185 -14.74 -11.93 17.22
C SER A 185 -14.07 -11.80 15.85
N PRO A 186 -13.75 -10.59 15.37
CA PRO A 186 -13.22 -10.38 14.02
C PRO A 186 -11.97 -11.20 13.69
N ILE A 187 -11.90 -11.67 12.44
CA ILE A 187 -10.76 -12.40 11.88
C ILE A 187 -10.29 -11.62 10.64
N PHE A 188 -9.13 -10.95 10.76
CA PHE A 188 -8.56 -10.14 9.69
C PHE A 188 -7.38 -10.83 8.98
N GLY A 189 -6.68 -11.73 9.66
CA GLY A 189 -5.51 -12.42 9.13
C GLY A 189 -5.86 -13.63 8.28
N ALA A 190 -5.01 -13.93 7.30
CA ALA A 190 -5.08 -15.18 6.58
C ALA A 190 -4.75 -16.36 7.51
N ALA A 191 -5.27 -17.54 7.16
CA ALA A 191 -4.99 -18.77 7.88
C ALA A 191 -3.62 -19.37 7.51
N ALA A 192 -3.13 -20.29 8.34
CA ALA A 192 -2.14 -21.29 7.93
C ALA A 192 -2.79 -22.67 7.86
N VAL A 193 -2.31 -23.51 6.96
CA VAL A 193 -2.85 -24.86 6.75
C VAL A 193 -1.70 -25.86 6.75
N ASP A 194 -1.85 -26.94 7.50
CA ASP A 194 -0.99 -28.12 7.41
C ASP A 194 -1.79 -29.37 6.93
N ALA A 195 -1.22 -30.55 7.06
CA ALA A 195 -1.88 -31.77 6.61
C ALA A 195 -3.26 -32.00 7.26
N ASP A 196 -3.38 -31.73 8.57
CA ASP A 196 -4.54 -32.11 9.37
C ASP A 196 -5.37 -30.93 9.87
N ALA A 197 -4.77 -29.74 9.90
CA ALA A 197 -5.35 -28.61 10.61
C ALA A 197 -5.31 -27.31 9.79
N VAL A 198 -6.19 -26.41 10.19
CA VAL A 198 -6.14 -25.01 9.82
C VAL A 198 -6.01 -24.16 11.09
N TYR A 199 -5.16 -23.13 11.01
CA TYR A 199 -4.83 -22.23 12.10
C TYR A 199 -5.20 -20.81 11.70
N PHE A 200 -5.86 -20.06 12.57
CA PHE A 200 -6.13 -18.64 12.39
C PHE A 200 -6.15 -17.92 13.73
N ALA A 201 -5.82 -16.64 13.72
CA ALA A 201 -5.95 -15.78 14.88
C ALA A 201 -7.16 -14.86 14.75
N SER A 202 -7.70 -14.49 15.91
CA SER A 202 -8.83 -13.57 16.00
C SER A 202 -8.49 -12.40 16.92
N ASP A 203 -9.20 -11.28 16.77
CA ASP A 203 -9.01 -10.08 17.58
C ASP A 203 -9.37 -10.26 19.07
N ASN A 204 -9.91 -11.41 19.46
CA ASN A 204 -10.04 -11.78 20.87
C ASN A 204 -8.70 -12.18 21.53
N GLY A 205 -7.60 -12.19 20.78
CA GLY A 205 -6.27 -12.53 21.30
C GLY A 205 -5.96 -14.01 21.38
N TYR A 206 -6.71 -14.84 20.64
CA TYR A 206 -6.49 -16.28 20.59
C TYR A 206 -6.11 -16.75 19.18
N LEU A 207 -5.21 -17.73 19.13
CA LEU A 207 -4.94 -18.59 17.98
C LEU A 207 -5.79 -19.86 18.13
N TYR A 208 -6.50 -20.21 17.06
CA TYR A 208 -7.36 -21.39 16.97
C TYR A 208 -6.72 -22.44 16.07
N ARG A 209 -6.86 -23.72 16.46
CA ARG A 209 -6.58 -24.89 15.62
C ARG A 209 -7.86 -25.68 15.40
N LEU A 210 -8.27 -25.76 14.14
CA LEU A 210 -9.41 -26.57 13.75
C LEU A 210 -8.95 -27.78 12.94
N GLU A 211 -9.72 -28.88 13.04
CA GLU A 211 -9.57 -30.02 12.14
C GLU A 211 -10.00 -29.62 10.72
N ARG A 212 -9.15 -29.84 9.76
CA ARG A 212 -9.29 -29.34 8.39
C ARG A 212 -10.53 -29.82 7.68
N THR A 213 -10.91 -31.09 7.92
CA THR A 213 -12.03 -31.76 7.24
C THR A 213 -13.40 -31.42 7.83
N THR A 214 -13.47 -31.11 9.11
CA THR A 214 -14.74 -30.97 9.84
C THR A 214 -14.99 -29.61 10.45
N GLY A 215 -13.95 -28.75 10.54
CA GLY A 215 -14.00 -27.49 11.26
C GLY A 215 -14.08 -27.63 12.79
N LYS A 216 -13.94 -28.86 13.33
CA LYS A 216 -14.00 -29.08 14.75
C LYS A 216 -12.76 -28.48 15.43
N GLU A 217 -12.97 -27.65 16.46
CA GLU A 217 -11.89 -27.11 17.26
C GLU A 217 -11.16 -28.22 18.02
N ARG A 218 -9.83 -28.19 17.93
CA ARG A 218 -8.94 -29.07 18.67
C ARG A 218 -8.38 -28.38 19.90
N TRP A 219 -7.97 -27.13 19.72
CA TRP A 219 -7.57 -26.24 20.80
C TRP A 219 -7.62 -24.77 20.35
N HIS A 220 -7.64 -23.87 21.32
CA HIS A 220 -7.25 -22.49 21.16
C HIS A 220 -6.23 -22.10 22.23
N ALA A 221 -5.33 -21.18 21.90
CA ALA A 221 -4.27 -20.73 22.79
C ALA A 221 -4.18 -19.20 22.79
N SER A 222 -4.02 -18.60 23.96
CA SER A 222 -3.80 -17.15 24.05
C SER A 222 -2.44 -16.79 23.45
N ILE A 223 -2.44 -15.85 22.53
CA ILE A 223 -1.23 -15.29 21.91
C ILE A 223 -0.78 -13.99 22.59
N GLY A 224 -1.64 -13.39 23.41
CA GLY A 224 -1.35 -12.18 24.20
C GLY A 224 -2.48 -11.17 24.18
N GLY A 225 -2.47 -10.30 25.17
CA GLY A 225 -3.05 -8.99 25.26
C GLY A 225 -4.52 -8.73 25.00
N GLY A 226 -5.44 -9.66 25.08
CA GLY A 226 -6.86 -9.37 24.94
C GLY A 226 -7.22 -8.58 23.67
N ALA A 227 -8.47 -8.15 23.53
CA ALA A 227 -8.92 -7.35 22.39
C ALA A 227 -8.28 -5.95 22.42
N VAL A 228 -7.23 -5.75 21.61
CA VAL A 228 -6.68 -4.41 21.36
C VAL A 228 -7.55 -3.75 20.29
N PRO A 229 -8.17 -2.59 20.58
CA PRO A 229 -9.01 -1.90 19.61
C PRO A 229 -8.24 -1.61 18.32
N ARG A 230 -8.89 -1.84 17.16
CA ARG A 230 -8.36 -1.43 15.87
C ARG A 230 -8.76 0.00 15.57
N VAL A 231 -7.87 0.73 14.93
CA VAL A 231 -8.22 2.01 14.31
C VAL A 231 -8.80 1.69 12.93
N MET A 232 -10.10 1.57 12.85
CA MET A 232 -10.88 1.30 11.64
C MET A 232 -12.08 2.22 11.57
N PRO A 233 -12.52 2.55 10.41
CA PRO A 233 -11.81 2.84 9.20
C PRO A 233 -11.66 4.34 9.03
N HIS A 234 -10.87 4.71 8.07
CA HIS A 234 -11.22 5.88 7.32
C HIS A 234 -12.40 6.75 7.83
N PRO A 235 -12.20 8.08 8.01
CA PRO A 235 -11.32 8.88 7.14
C PRO A 235 -10.04 9.39 7.83
N THR A 236 -9.52 8.68 8.79
CA THR A 236 -8.27 9.09 9.43
C THR A 236 -7.09 8.61 8.59
N THR A 237 -6.35 9.55 8.11
CA THR A 237 -5.28 9.41 7.13
C THR A 237 -3.98 8.84 7.67
N GLY A 238 -3.91 8.30 8.86
CA GLY A 238 -2.62 7.93 9.44
C GLY A 238 -2.52 6.53 10.02
N ASP A 239 -3.63 5.93 10.43
CA ASP A 239 -3.60 4.76 11.31
C ASP A 239 -4.58 3.66 10.93
N PHE A 240 -4.76 3.42 9.63
CA PHE A 240 -5.64 2.37 9.16
C PHE A 240 -5.09 0.97 9.50
N ASP A 241 -5.61 0.34 10.56
CA ASP A 241 -5.16 -0.94 11.13
C ASP A 241 -6.03 -2.11 10.62
N TRP A 242 -5.99 -2.40 9.31
CA TRP A 242 -6.75 -3.49 8.72
C TRP A 242 -5.98 -4.83 8.73
N GLN A 243 -4.66 -4.79 8.85
CA GLN A 243 -3.83 -5.99 8.82
C GLN A 243 -3.91 -6.78 10.12
N ALA A 244 -3.63 -8.07 10.03
CA ALA A 244 -3.46 -8.94 11.19
C ALA A 244 -2.34 -9.94 10.95
N ALA A 245 -1.66 -10.30 12.03
CA ALA A 245 -0.64 -11.31 11.99
C ALA A 245 -1.21 -12.63 11.45
N GLN A 246 -0.47 -13.25 10.53
CA GLN A 246 -0.79 -14.55 9.96
C GLN A 246 0.01 -15.61 10.71
N PRO A 247 -0.60 -16.72 11.12
CA PRO A 247 0.16 -17.84 11.67
C PRO A 247 1.08 -18.41 10.60
N LEU A 248 2.29 -18.80 11.02
CA LEU A 248 3.24 -19.53 10.19
C LEU A 248 3.49 -20.90 10.84
N VAL A 249 3.18 -21.97 10.13
CA VAL A 249 3.38 -23.34 10.63
C VAL A 249 4.63 -23.94 10.00
N ALA A 250 5.57 -24.37 10.83
CA ALA A 250 6.79 -25.04 10.38
C ALA A 250 7.27 -26.04 11.45
N ASP A 251 7.59 -27.24 11.04
CA ASP A 251 8.18 -28.30 11.87
C ASP A 251 7.42 -28.54 13.20
N GLY A 252 6.08 -28.57 13.13
CA GLY A 252 5.22 -28.78 14.29
C GLY A 252 5.13 -27.59 15.27
N VAL A 253 5.54 -26.41 14.83
CA VAL A 253 5.46 -25.16 15.62
C VAL A 253 4.67 -24.12 14.83
N VAL A 254 3.78 -23.42 15.52
CA VAL A 254 3.08 -22.25 14.99
C VAL A 254 3.74 -20.98 15.54
N TYR A 255 4.19 -20.11 14.66
CA TYR A 255 4.75 -18.78 14.99
C TYR A 255 3.74 -17.71 14.64
N ILE A 256 3.51 -16.75 15.53
CA ILE A 256 2.56 -15.66 15.29
C ILE A 256 2.85 -14.44 16.14
N GLY A 257 2.62 -13.27 15.58
CA GLY A 257 2.62 -11.99 16.28
C GLY A 257 1.29 -11.69 16.96
N ALA A 258 1.31 -10.80 17.93
CA ALA A 258 0.14 -10.38 18.68
C ALA A 258 0.04 -8.84 18.77
N ALA A 259 -1.17 -8.34 18.99
CA ALA A 259 -1.46 -6.91 19.08
C ALA A 259 -0.79 -6.21 20.26
N ASP A 260 -0.38 -6.95 21.28
CA ASP A 260 0.35 -6.44 22.47
C ASP A 260 1.89 -6.43 22.30
N GLY A 261 2.37 -6.69 21.08
CA GLY A 261 3.80 -6.77 20.76
C GLY A 261 4.46 -8.11 21.08
N GLY A 262 3.71 -9.11 21.49
CA GLY A 262 4.21 -10.48 21.67
C GLY A 262 4.42 -11.18 20.34
N PHE A 263 5.54 -11.88 20.18
CA PHE A 263 5.72 -12.88 19.12
C PHE A 263 5.92 -14.24 19.81
N VAL A 264 5.07 -15.20 19.45
CA VAL A 264 4.99 -16.48 20.18
C VAL A 264 5.27 -17.68 19.28
N ALA A 265 5.90 -18.71 19.84
CA ALA A 265 5.96 -20.04 19.28
C ALA A 265 5.09 -20.99 20.11
N ILE A 266 4.22 -21.70 19.43
CA ILE A 266 3.22 -22.60 20.02
C ILE A 266 3.39 -23.97 19.40
N ASP A 267 3.39 -25.00 20.22
CA ASP A 267 3.38 -26.38 19.75
C ASP A 267 2.09 -26.67 18.99
N ALA A 268 2.20 -27.03 17.72
CA ALA A 268 1.07 -27.17 16.83
C ALA A 268 0.11 -28.30 17.24
N ALA A 269 0.60 -29.34 17.87
CA ALA A 269 -0.22 -30.48 18.30
C ALA A 269 -1.04 -30.16 19.57
N THR A 270 -0.43 -29.48 20.52
CA THR A 270 -0.98 -29.31 21.88
C THR A 270 -1.52 -27.92 22.20
N GLY A 271 -1.15 -26.88 21.43
CA GLY A 271 -1.45 -25.49 21.75
C GLY A 271 -0.60 -24.91 22.88
N THR A 272 0.42 -25.65 23.34
CA THR A 272 1.29 -25.21 24.43
C THR A 272 2.31 -24.20 23.91
N ARG A 273 2.42 -23.04 24.60
CA ARG A 273 3.41 -22.02 24.25
C ARG A 273 4.82 -22.49 24.60
N LYS A 274 5.71 -22.53 23.62
CA LYS A 274 7.14 -22.89 23.77
C LYS A 274 7.94 -21.70 24.29
N TRP A 275 7.78 -20.54 23.68
CA TRP A 275 8.41 -19.31 24.07
C TRP A 275 7.60 -18.08 23.62
N ARG A 276 7.94 -16.93 24.17
CA ARG A 276 7.40 -15.61 23.80
C ARG A 276 8.52 -14.58 23.82
N PHE A 277 8.66 -13.86 22.71
CA PHE A 277 9.47 -12.65 22.58
C PHE A 277 8.55 -11.42 22.74
N ALA A 278 9.07 -10.30 23.27
CA ALA A 278 8.34 -9.04 23.37
C ALA A 278 9.03 -7.98 22.53
N SER A 279 8.35 -7.48 21.50
CA SER A 279 8.73 -6.26 20.78
C SER A 279 8.17 -5.02 21.48
N GLY A 280 8.53 -3.82 20.98
CA GLY A 280 8.11 -2.55 21.56
C GLY A 280 6.68 -2.11 21.20
N ALA A 281 6.05 -2.72 20.18
CA ALA A 281 4.71 -2.37 19.71
C ALA A 281 4.01 -3.56 19.05
N ARG A 282 2.76 -3.35 18.60
CA ARG A 282 1.94 -4.37 17.94
C ARG A 282 2.67 -5.05 16.79
N ILE A 283 2.38 -6.34 16.61
CA ILE A 283 2.85 -7.14 15.47
C ILE A 283 1.64 -7.52 14.62
N ARG A 284 1.56 -6.96 13.42
CA ARG A 284 0.51 -7.23 12.42
C ARG A 284 1.04 -8.00 11.21
N ALA A 285 2.36 -8.06 11.07
CA ALA A 285 3.03 -8.81 10.02
C ALA A 285 2.89 -10.32 10.21
N GLY A 286 2.92 -11.05 9.12
CA GLY A 286 3.28 -12.46 9.13
C GLY A 286 4.77 -12.63 9.40
N ALA A 287 5.24 -13.87 9.37
CA ALA A 287 6.65 -14.19 9.58
C ALA A 287 7.20 -15.04 8.43
N ALA A 288 8.51 -15.08 8.30
CA ALA A 288 9.23 -15.96 7.37
C ALA A 288 10.26 -16.83 8.11
N ILE A 289 10.49 -18.04 7.60
CA ILE A 289 11.55 -18.93 8.08
C ILE A 289 12.83 -18.71 7.25
N ASP A 290 13.95 -18.62 7.94
CA ASP A 290 15.28 -18.56 7.37
C ASP A 290 16.21 -19.56 8.10
N GLY A 291 16.23 -20.80 7.69
CA GLY A 291 16.96 -21.88 8.34
C GLY A 291 16.52 -22.08 9.79
N ASP A 292 17.41 -21.82 10.74
CA ASP A 292 17.16 -21.90 12.19
C ASP A 292 16.58 -20.60 12.77
N ARG A 293 16.22 -19.61 11.92
CA ARG A 293 15.68 -18.33 12.32
C ARG A 293 14.23 -18.14 11.89
N VAL A 294 13.50 -17.33 12.62
CA VAL A 294 12.20 -16.77 12.24
C VAL A 294 12.31 -15.25 12.19
N VAL A 295 11.82 -14.66 11.10
CA VAL A 295 11.92 -13.22 10.83
C VAL A 295 10.53 -12.61 10.77
N PHE A 296 10.31 -11.45 11.39
CA PHE A 296 9.04 -10.73 11.38
C PHE A 296 9.25 -9.22 11.56
N GLY A 297 8.24 -8.42 11.21
CA GLY A 297 8.20 -6.97 11.44
C GLY A 297 7.32 -6.60 12.62
N SER A 298 7.55 -5.42 13.21
CA SER A 298 6.76 -4.84 14.28
C SER A 298 6.52 -3.34 14.05
N ALA A 299 5.43 -2.82 14.61
CA ALA A 299 5.14 -1.39 14.57
C ALA A 299 6.06 -0.53 15.45
N ASP A 300 7.03 -1.14 16.17
CA ASP A 300 8.13 -0.43 16.80
C ASP A 300 9.29 -0.07 15.85
N HIS A 301 9.04 -0.21 14.54
CA HIS A 301 9.92 0.09 13.40
C HIS A 301 10.96 -0.99 13.10
N PHE A 302 11.06 -2.04 13.91
CA PHE A 302 12.09 -3.05 13.74
C PHE A 302 11.61 -4.27 12.95
N VAL A 303 12.53 -4.80 12.15
CA VAL A 303 12.51 -6.19 11.68
C VAL A 303 13.38 -7.00 12.64
N TYR A 304 12.85 -8.08 13.15
CA TYR A 304 13.52 -8.98 14.09
C TYR A 304 13.84 -10.32 13.44
N SER A 305 15.00 -10.86 13.76
CA SER A 305 15.36 -12.24 13.50
C SER A 305 15.63 -12.96 14.82
N LEU A 306 14.85 -13.99 15.08
CA LEU A 306 14.99 -14.77 16.32
C LEU A 306 15.43 -16.19 16.02
N ASP A 307 16.12 -16.82 16.96
CA ASP A 307 16.34 -18.25 16.99
C ASP A 307 15.01 -19.01 17.14
N ARG A 308 14.69 -19.92 16.25
CA ARG A 308 13.41 -20.62 16.20
C ARG A 308 13.15 -21.50 17.42
N ALA A 309 14.21 -22.09 17.99
CA ALA A 309 14.08 -23.03 19.11
C ALA A 309 13.86 -22.31 20.45
N SER A 310 14.55 -21.20 20.66
CA SER A 310 14.59 -20.51 21.94
C SER A 310 13.85 -19.17 21.99
N GLY A 311 13.59 -18.54 20.83
CA GLY A 311 13.06 -17.18 20.74
C GLY A 311 14.09 -16.10 21.06
N ALA A 312 15.38 -16.45 21.18
CA ALA A 312 16.44 -15.47 21.42
C ALA A 312 16.67 -14.60 20.17
N GLU A 313 16.82 -13.28 20.40
CA GLU A 313 17.14 -12.34 19.31
C GLU A 313 18.53 -12.64 18.75
N ARG A 314 18.60 -12.76 17.41
CA ARG A 314 19.85 -12.89 16.65
C ARG A 314 20.30 -11.55 16.12
N TRP A 315 19.38 -10.80 15.53
CA TRP A 315 19.59 -9.42 15.08
C TRP A 315 18.25 -8.70 14.96
N ARG A 316 18.29 -7.37 14.90
CA ARG A 316 17.20 -6.51 14.49
C ARG A 316 17.70 -5.39 13.59
N PHE A 317 16.83 -4.92 12.71
CA PHE A 317 17.09 -3.83 11.78
C PHE A 317 16.00 -2.76 11.91
N ASP A 318 16.40 -1.49 12.12
CA ASP A 318 15.48 -0.35 12.19
C ASP A 318 15.15 0.14 10.78
N THR A 319 13.90 0.06 10.38
CA THR A 319 13.40 0.55 9.08
C THR A 319 12.99 2.02 9.13
N GLY A 320 12.86 2.60 10.32
CA GLY A 320 12.44 3.97 10.58
C GLY A 320 10.93 4.21 10.57
N ALA A 321 10.10 3.16 10.44
CA ALA A 321 8.63 3.27 10.51
C ALA A 321 7.99 1.89 10.73
N ASP A 322 6.68 1.88 11.05
CA ASP A 322 5.89 0.67 11.30
C ASP A 322 6.07 -0.38 10.20
N VAL A 323 6.31 -1.62 10.59
CA VAL A 323 6.51 -2.77 9.70
C VAL A 323 5.31 -3.71 9.84
N ASP A 324 4.31 -3.51 8.99
CA ASP A 324 3.10 -4.33 8.94
C ASP A 324 3.12 -5.33 7.76
N ALA A 325 4.09 -5.24 6.85
CA ALA A 325 4.28 -6.19 5.76
C ALA A 325 4.91 -7.50 6.25
N THR A 326 4.56 -8.62 5.61
CA THR A 326 5.21 -9.91 5.85
C THR A 326 6.57 -9.95 5.14
N PRO A 327 7.66 -10.35 5.82
CA PRO A 327 8.97 -10.49 5.21
C PRO A 327 9.03 -11.68 4.25
N VAL A 328 9.91 -11.59 3.26
CA VAL A 328 10.25 -12.70 2.36
C VAL A 328 11.76 -12.92 2.39
N VAL A 329 12.17 -14.17 2.60
CA VAL A 329 13.59 -14.56 2.52
C VAL A 329 13.90 -15.04 1.10
N HIS A 330 14.87 -14.43 0.47
CA HIS A 330 15.32 -14.77 -0.86
C HIS A 330 16.82 -14.52 -1.03
N ASP A 331 17.54 -15.54 -1.49
CA ASP A 331 18.97 -15.49 -1.83
C ASP A 331 19.84 -14.80 -0.76
N GLY A 332 19.67 -15.23 0.50
CA GLY A 332 20.41 -14.69 1.64
C GLY A 332 20.00 -13.28 2.08
N HIS A 333 18.86 -12.79 1.61
CA HIS A 333 18.29 -11.49 1.99
C HIS A 333 16.88 -11.60 2.52
N VAL A 334 16.50 -10.69 3.40
CA VAL A 334 15.13 -10.44 3.84
C VAL A 334 14.60 -9.22 3.10
N LEU A 335 13.56 -9.41 2.31
CA LEU A 335 12.82 -8.33 1.63
C LEU A 335 11.63 -7.93 2.48
N ILE A 336 11.51 -6.64 2.83
CA ILE A 336 10.47 -6.17 3.74
C ILE A 336 10.03 -4.74 3.44
N GLY A 337 8.72 -4.50 3.36
CA GLY A 337 8.12 -3.18 3.25
C GLY A 337 7.81 -2.56 4.60
N ASN A 338 7.64 -1.23 4.63
CA ASN A 338 7.20 -0.49 5.82
C ASN A 338 6.24 0.66 5.48
N ARG A 339 5.60 1.26 6.49
CA ARG A 339 4.77 2.46 6.34
C ARG A 339 5.58 3.76 6.17
N GLY A 340 6.89 3.71 6.31
CA GLY A 340 7.82 4.80 5.96
C GLY A 340 8.22 4.82 4.49
N TYR A 341 7.38 4.28 3.63
CA TYR A 341 7.51 4.34 2.16
C TYR A 341 8.74 3.62 1.62
N GLY A 342 9.21 2.59 2.30
CA GLY A 342 10.42 1.86 1.93
C GLY A 342 10.19 0.37 1.70
N LEU A 343 10.77 -0.18 0.62
CA LEU A 343 11.11 -1.58 0.50
C LEU A 343 12.60 -1.73 0.83
N HIS A 344 12.90 -2.58 1.78
CA HIS A 344 14.27 -2.83 2.24
C HIS A 344 14.70 -4.24 1.88
N SER A 345 15.96 -4.39 1.50
CA SER A 345 16.67 -5.67 1.43
C SER A 345 17.76 -5.66 2.47
N VAL A 346 17.70 -6.58 3.42
CA VAL A 346 18.71 -6.72 4.47
C VAL A 346 19.33 -8.11 4.40
N ALA A 347 20.64 -8.23 4.67
CA ALA A 347 21.30 -9.51 4.73
C ALA A 347 20.69 -10.39 5.84
N SER A 348 20.28 -11.60 5.52
CA SER A 348 19.50 -12.45 6.42
C SER A 348 20.31 -12.98 7.62
N ASP A 349 21.61 -13.04 7.51
CA ASP A 349 22.53 -13.48 8.56
C ASP A 349 22.88 -12.42 9.59
N SER A 350 22.90 -11.13 9.18
CA SER A 350 23.41 -10.03 9.98
C SER A 350 22.43 -8.87 10.20
N GLY A 351 21.34 -8.80 9.42
CA GLY A 351 20.42 -7.65 9.44
C GLY A 351 21.01 -6.38 8.82
N GLN A 352 22.13 -6.45 8.12
CA GLN A 352 22.74 -5.28 7.47
C GLN A 352 21.95 -4.89 6.21
N LEU A 353 21.69 -3.59 6.04
CA LEU A 353 21.01 -3.07 4.85
C LEU A 353 21.87 -3.29 3.61
N ALA A 354 21.31 -3.99 2.62
CA ALA A 354 21.90 -4.12 1.30
C ALA A 354 21.45 -2.99 0.38
N TRP A 355 20.13 -2.77 0.29
CA TRP A 355 19.57 -1.65 -0.46
C TRP A 355 18.17 -1.28 0.07
N LYS A 356 17.73 -0.05 -0.28
CA LYS A 356 16.38 0.47 -0.02
C LYS A 356 15.82 1.06 -1.31
N LEU A 357 14.56 0.78 -1.62
CA LEU A 357 13.78 1.45 -2.65
C LEU A 357 12.71 2.33 -2.00
N PHE A 358 12.63 3.59 -2.40
CA PHE A 358 11.63 4.53 -1.92
C PHE A 358 10.35 4.48 -2.76
N PHE A 359 9.19 4.48 -2.11
CA PHE A 359 7.87 4.35 -2.73
C PHE A 359 7.07 5.67 -2.72
N TRP A 360 7.76 6.80 -2.82
CA TRP A 360 7.19 8.14 -3.10
C TRP A 360 5.98 8.55 -2.23
N GLY A 361 5.96 8.20 -0.95
CA GLY A 361 4.86 8.53 -0.04
C GLY A 361 3.76 7.46 0.06
N SER A 362 3.94 6.31 -0.59
CA SER A 362 3.02 5.18 -0.49
C SER A 362 3.50 4.15 0.52
N TRP A 363 2.62 3.66 1.38
CA TRP A 363 2.92 2.53 2.25
C TRP A 363 3.23 1.26 1.44
N VAL A 364 4.18 0.49 1.93
CA VAL A 364 4.62 -0.77 1.33
C VAL A 364 4.20 -1.91 2.25
N GLU A 365 2.94 -2.33 2.09
CA GLU A 365 2.29 -3.35 2.93
C GLU A 365 2.12 -4.69 2.22
N SER A 366 2.15 -4.69 0.89
CA SER A 366 2.11 -5.92 0.09
C SER A 366 3.35 -6.77 0.36
N THR A 367 3.16 -8.06 0.59
CA THR A 367 4.27 -9.02 0.69
C THR A 367 4.93 -9.18 -0.68
N PRO A 368 6.26 -9.05 -0.82
CA PRO A 368 6.94 -9.31 -2.08
C PRO A 368 6.78 -10.77 -2.54
N VAL A 369 6.63 -10.99 -3.85
CA VAL A 369 6.73 -12.32 -4.47
C VAL A 369 7.95 -12.33 -5.35
N VAL A 370 8.89 -13.24 -5.10
CA VAL A 370 10.05 -13.41 -5.98
C VAL A 370 9.81 -14.59 -6.91
N ARG A 371 9.87 -14.32 -8.22
CA ARG A 371 9.74 -15.36 -9.25
C ARG A 371 10.71 -15.06 -10.40
N ASP A 372 11.47 -16.07 -10.80
CA ASP A 372 12.46 -16.00 -11.89
C ASP A 372 13.40 -14.78 -11.76
N GLY A 373 13.87 -14.50 -10.53
CA GLY A 373 14.80 -13.40 -10.25
C GLY A 373 14.17 -12.01 -10.35
N VAL A 374 12.84 -11.88 -10.21
CA VAL A 374 12.14 -10.58 -10.19
C VAL A 374 11.20 -10.53 -8.99
N ILE A 375 11.20 -9.42 -8.27
CA ILE A 375 10.25 -9.12 -7.21
C ILE A 375 8.99 -8.53 -7.84
N TYR A 376 7.82 -9.06 -7.50
CA TYR A 376 6.51 -8.51 -7.85
C TYR A 376 5.77 -8.15 -6.58
N MET A 377 5.17 -6.96 -6.52
CA MET A 377 4.41 -6.50 -5.36
C MET A 377 3.45 -5.36 -5.70
N GLY A 378 2.46 -5.19 -4.85
CA GLY A 378 1.59 -4.03 -4.83
C GLY A 378 2.12 -2.91 -3.93
N ALA A 379 1.36 -1.83 -3.85
CA ALA A 379 1.58 -0.73 -2.90
C ALA A 379 0.26 -0.01 -2.61
N SER A 380 0.20 0.76 -1.53
CA SER A 380 -0.99 1.51 -1.14
C SER A 380 -1.29 2.63 -2.15
N ASP A 381 -0.93 3.86 -1.84
CA ASP A 381 -1.33 5.07 -2.59
C ASP A 381 -0.70 5.19 -3.99
N LEU A 382 0.37 4.46 -4.26
CA LEU A 382 0.86 4.33 -5.64
C LEU A 382 -0.17 3.67 -6.58
N ARG A 383 -1.10 2.86 -6.07
CA ARG A 383 -2.10 2.11 -6.86
C ARG A 383 -1.46 1.22 -7.94
N ARG A 384 -0.22 0.78 -7.76
CA ARG A 384 0.58 0.10 -8.80
C ARG A 384 1.04 -1.27 -8.37
N VAL A 385 1.04 -2.17 -9.33
CA VAL A 385 1.86 -3.37 -9.29
C VAL A 385 3.23 -3.02 -9.86
N SER A 386 4.28 -3.45 -9.19
CA SER A 386 5.67 -3.17 -9.55
C SER A 386 6.44 -4.46 -9.80
N ALA A 387 7.35 -4.44 -10.77
CA ALA A 387 8.42 -5.42 -10.94
C ALA A 387 9.76 -4.75 -10.61
N ILE A 388 10.57 -5.41 -9.78
CA ILE A 388 11.79 -4.83 -9.20
C ILE A 388 12.90 -5.86 -9.27
N ASP A 389 14.12 -5.43 -9.60
CA ASP A 389 15.31 -6.28 -9.56
C ASP A 389 15.72 -6.52 -8.09
N PRO A 390 15.78 -7.77 -7.60
CA PRO A 390 16.14 -8.06 -6.22
C PRO A 390 17.59 -7.74 -5.86
N LYS A 391 18.47 -7.58 -6.84
CA LYS A 391 19.90 -7.34 -6.60
C LYS A 391 20.18 -5.96 -6.02
N ASP A 392 19.48 -4.94 -6.53
CA ASP A 392 19.75 -3.55 -6.20
C ASP A 392 18.50 -2.70 -5.95
N GLY A 393 17.29 -3.29 -6.12
CA GLY A 393 16.01 -2.60 -5.98
C GLY A 393 15.65 -1.69 -7.16
N HIS A 394 16.29 -1.86 -8.34
CA HIS A 394 15.93 -1.09 -9.53
C HIS A 394 14.53 -1.46 -10.02
N VAL A 395 13.72 -0.44 -10.34
CA VAL A 395 12.35 -0.65 -10.84
C VAL A 395 12.39 -1.00 -12.31
N LEU A 396 11.95 -2.20 -12.66
CA LEU A 396 11.87 -2.67 -14.04
C LEU A 396 10.63 -2.11 -14.75
N TRP A 397 9.49 -2.13 -14.08
CA TRP A 397 8.25 -1.50 -14.52
C TRP A 397 7.27 -1.32 -13.36
N ARG A 398 6.34 -0.36 -13.50
CA ARG A 398 5.18 -0.14 -12.63
C ARG A 398 3.93 0.06 -13.46
N THR A 399 2.83 -0.55 -13.08
CA THR A 399 1.55 -0.45 -13.77
C THR A 399 0.47 0.00 -12.81
N ASP A 400 -0.21 1.11 -13.13
CA ASP A 400 -1.37 1.59 -12.39
C ASP A 400 -2.54 0.61 -12.59
N VAL A 401 -3.11 0.15 -11.49
CA VAL A 401 -4.31 -0.71 -11.45
C VAL A 401 -5.50 0.02 -10.84
N TYR A 402 -5.36 1.33 -10.66
CA TYR A 402 -6.39 2.31 -10.30
C TYR A 402 -7.01 2.15 -8.91
N GLY A 403 -6.43 1.34 -8.05
CA GLY A 403 -6.87 1.15 -6.66
C GLY A 403 -5.75 0.67 -5.76
N TRP A 404 -5.96 0.69 -4.45
CA TRP A 404 -5.00 0.20 -3.49
C TRP A 404 -4.70 -1.29 -3.70
N THR A 405 -3.44 -1.63 -3.88
CA THR A 405 -2.95 -3.01 -4.04
C THR A 405 -2.23 -3.47 -2.78
N TRP A 406 -2.97 -3.58 -1.69
CA TRP A 406 -2.43 -3.99 -0.39
C TRP A 406 -2.06 -5.47 -0.34
N GLY A 407 -2.88 -6.30 -1.00
CA GLY A 407 -2.64 -7.74 -1.08
C GLY A 407 -1.42 -8.09 -1.93
N THR A 408 -0.84 -9.24 -1.62
CA THR A 408 0.23 -9.85 -2.41
C THR A 408 -0.33 -10.30 -3.76
N PRO A 409 0.25 -9.92 -4.89
CA PRO A 409 -0.22 -10.40 -6.18
C PRO A 409 0.04 -11.91 -6.36
N LEU A 410 -0.88 -12.61 -6.99
CA LEU A 410 -0.64 -13.98 -7.44
C LEU A 410 0.14 -13.94 -8.75
N VAL A 411 1.36 -14.49 -8.73
CA VAL A 411 2.28 -14.49 -9.88
C VAL A 411 2.40 -15.89 -10.47
N THR A 412 1.94 -16.07 -11.70
CA THR A 412 2.08 -17.31 -12.48
C THR A 412 3.24 -17.19 -13.48
N GLU A 413 3.39 -18.15 -14.37
CA GLU A 413 4.43 -18.14 -15.40
C GLU A 413 4.25 -16.96 -16.38
N GLU A 414 3.02 -16.67 -16.79
CA GLU A 414 2.73 -15.63 -17.79
C GLU A 414 1.97 -14.43 -17.23
N ARG A 415 1.24 -14.57 -16.14
CA ARG A 415 0.28 -13.58 -15.64
C ARG A 415 0.55 -13.18 -14.20
N ILE A 416 0.08 -11.98 -13.89
CA ILE A 416 -0.06 -11.47 -12.53
C ILE A 416 -1.53 -11.17 -12.30
N TYR A 417 -2.07 -11.67 -11.20
CA TYR A 417 -3.43 -11.38 -10.74
C TYR A 417 -3.35 -10.52 -9.49
N ALA A 418 -3.94 -9.34 -9.56
CA ALA A 418 -3.88 -8.37 -8.48
C ALA A 418 -5.27 -7.86 -8.10
N GLY A 419 -5.59 -7.93 -6.82
CA GLY A 419 -6.74 -7.25 -6.25
C GLY A 419 -6.49 -5.76 -6.10
N ALA A 420 -7.52 -4.95 -6.32
CA ALA A 420 -7.50 -3.53 -6.04
C ALA A 420 -8.71 -3.14 -5.19
N ALA A 421 -8.46 -2.39 -4.11
CA ALA A 421 -9.49 -1.80 -3.28
C ALA A 421 -9.78 -0.36 -3.71
N GLY A 422 -11.03 0.06 -3.57
CA GLY A 422 -11.49 1.44 -3.71
C GLY A 422 -11.85 2.05 -2.37
N GLY A 423 -11.94 3.36 -2.31
CA GLY A 423 -12.37 4.11 -1.13
C GLY A 423 -12.85 5.51 -1.48
N THR A 424 -13.73 6.08 -0.65
CA THR A 424 -14.23 7.44 -0.74
C THR A 424 -14.38 8.08 0.65
N PRO A 425 -14.21 9.40 0.77
CA PRO A 425 -13.46 10.30 -0.11
C PRO A 425 -11.96 10.20 0.16
N TYR A 426 -11.13 10.35 -0.85
CA TYR A 426 -9.68 10.36 -0.72
C TYR A 426 -9.05 11.45 -1.60
N VAL A 427 -7.75 11.73 -1.41
CA VAL A 427 -7.01 12.79 -2.14
C VAL A 427 -7.02 12.55 -3.65
N PHE A 428 -7.06 11.28 -4.06
CA PHE A 428 -7.12 10.87 -5.46
C PHE A 428 -8.13 9.74 -5.67
N ARG A 429 -8.49 9.50 -6.92
CA ARG A 429 -9.50 8.53 -7.31
C ARG A 429 -9.00 7.10 -7.12
N HIS A 430 -9.82 6.26 -6.50
CA HIS A 430 -9.63 4.82 -6.41
C HIS A 430 -10.78 4.09 -7.11
N VAL A 431 -10.44 3.03 -7.84
CA VAL A 431 -11.41 2.17 -8.52
C VAL A 431 -11.11 0.72 -8.20
N ALA A 432 -12.01 0.07 -7.49
CA ALA A 432 -11.83 -1.33 -7.13
C ALA A 432 -11.93 -2.26 -8.34
N GLY A 433 -11.15 -3.34 -8.34
CA GLY A 433 -11.18 -4.31 -9.41
C GLY A 433 -10.31 -5.54 -9.15
N PHE A 434 -10.54 -6.58 -9.93
CA PHE A 434 -9.63 -7.70 -10.06
C PHE A 434 -8.93 -7.60 -11.42
N ASN A 435 -7.61 -7.50 -11.39
CA ASN A 435 -6.79 -7.11 -12.52
C ASN A 435 -5.91 -8.28 -12.96
N THR A 436 -5.77 -8.47 -14.28
CA THR A 436 -4.82 -9.40 -14.88
C THR A 436 -3.78 -8.62 -15.68
N LEU A 437 -2.50 -8.86 -15.41
CA LEU A 437 -1.40 -8.22 -16.09
C LEU A 437 -0.52 -9.27 -16.80
N ASP A 438 0.11 -8.89 -17.89
CA ASP A 438 1.22 -9.64 -18.47
C ASP A 438 2.44 -9.55 -17.56
N ARG A 439 2.98 -10.69 -17.14
CA ARG A 439 4.07 -10.71 -16.14
C ARG A 439 5.35 -10.06 -16.64
N LYS A 440 5.68 -10.23 -17.91
CA LYS A 440 6.97 -9.75 -18.46
C LYS A 440 6.96 -8.23 -18.70
N THR A 441 5.86 -7.72 -19.21
CA THR A 441 5.77 -6.33 -19.65
C THR A 441 5.06 -5.42 -18.65
N GLY A 442 4.37 -5.99 -17.67
CA GLY A 442 3.48 -5.26 -16.77
C GLY A 442 2.20 -4.76 -17.44
N LYS A 443 1.96 -5.06 -18.73
CA LYS A 443 0.77 -4.56 -19.45
C LYS A 443 -0.49 -5.05 -18.75
N LEU A 444 -1.38 -4.13 -18.40
CA LEU A 444 -2.72 -4.44 -17.88
C LEU A 444 -3.57 -4.99 -19.02
N LEU A 445 -4.05 -6.21 -18.89
CA LEU A 445 -4.73 -6.97 -19.93
C LEU A 445 -6.25 -6.90 -19.78
N THR A 446 -6.74 -7.25 -18.58
CA THR A 446 -8.17 -7.26 -18.30
C THR A 446 -8.43 -6.74 -16.88
N ARG A 447 -9.66 -6.29 -16.66
CA ARG A 447 -10.14 -5.86 -15.37
C ARG A 447 -11.57 -6.31 -15.15
N TRP A 448 -11.85 -6.93 -14.01
CA TRP A 448 -13.21 -7.14 -13.50
C TRP A 448 -13.51 -6.04 -12.47
N PRO A 449 -14.45 -5.12 -12.75
CA PRO A 449 -14.75 -4.02 -11.83
C PRO A 449 -15.62 -4.51 -10.68
N PHE A 450 -15.39 -3.98 -9.48
CA PHE A 450 -16.30 -4.08 -8.35
C PHE A 450 -16.98 -2.74 -8.12
N ALA A 451 -18.31 -2.74 -8.09
CA ALA A 451 -19.09 -1.54 -7.80
C ALA A 451 -18.86 -1.09 -6.35
N ASP A 452 -19.00 0.22 -6.14
CA ASP A 452 -19.09 0.80 -4.81
C ASP A 452 -20.26 0.15 -4.06
N ALA A 453 -19.97 -0.45 -2.92
CA ALA A 453 -20.96 -1.12 -2.09
C ALA A 453 -21.59 -0.19 -1.03
N GLY A 454 -21.33 1.12 -1.10
CA GLY A 454 -21.88 2.13 -0.19
C GLY A 454 -21.16 2.24 1.15
N GLY A 455 -19.97 1.62 1.30
CA GLY A 455 -19.09 1.75 2.46
C GLY A 455 -17.93 2.71 2.21
N PHE A 456 -17.06 2.89 3.21
CA PHE A 456 -15.83 3.68 3.04
C PHE A 456 -14.83 3.00 2.10
N GLN A 457 -14.89 1.66 2.00
CA GLN A 457 -13.97 0.86 1.19
C GLN A 457 -14.71 -0.33 0.57
N TRP A 458 -14.30 -0.71 -0.64
CA TRP A 458 -14.84 -1.86 -1.38
C TRP A 458 -13.75 -2.50 -2.25
N GLY A 459 -14.05 -3.59 -2.89
CA GLY A 459 -13.11 -4.33 -3.73
C GLY A 459 -12.31 -5.35 -2.95
N ILE A 460 -11.04 -5.54 -3.27
CA ILE A 460 -10.19 -6.61 -2.78
C ILE A 460 -9.05 -6.03 -1.96
N ALA A 461 -9.01 -6.32 -0.65
CA ALA A 461 -7.92 -5.96 0.25
C ALA A 461 -6.88 -7.09 0.36
N GLY A 462 -7.34 -8.33 0.50
CA GLY A 462 -6.47 -9.50 0.64
C GLY A 462 -5.84 -9.98 -0.66
N SER A 463 -4.96 -10.95 -0.53
CA SER A 463 -4.24 -11.55 -1.67
C SER A 463 -5.10 -12.55 -2.43
N PRO A 464 -5.06 -12.59 -3.78
CA PRO A 464 -5.62 -13.69 -4.56
C PRO A 464 -4.92 -15.01 -4.29
N ALA A 465 -5.65 -16.13 -4.35
CA ALA A 465 -5.10 -17.48 -4.17
C ALA A 465 -5.38 -18.38 -5.39
N ALA A 466 -4.39 -19.19 -5.77
CA ALA A 466 -4.56 -20.16 -6.86
C ALA A 466 -5.36 -21.39 -6.40
N ALA A 467 -6.28 -21.87 -7.25
CA ALA A 467 -7.07 -23.08 -7.03
C ALA A 467 -7.23 -23.86 -8.34
N GLY A 468 -6.28 -24.70 -8.67
CA GLY A 468 -6.24 -25.38 -9.99
C GLY A 468 -6.20 -24.35 -11.12
N ASN A 469 -7.21 -24.35 -12.00
CA ASN A 469 -7.34 -23.40 -13.10
C ASN A 469 -8.16 -22.15 -12.72
N SER A 470 -8.28 -21.85 -11.43
CA SER A 470 -9.03 -20.70 -10.93
C SER A 470 -8.21 -19.83 -10.00
N VAL A 471 -8.60 -18.57 -9.89
CA VAL A 471 -8.10 -17.61 -8.90
C VAL A 471 -9.22 -17.28 -7.94
N ILE A 472 -9.00 -17.51 -6.67
CA ILE A 472 -9.94 -17.21 -5.59
C ILE A 472 -9.63 -15.84 -5.01
N VAL A 473 -10.64 -14.99 -4.90
CA VAL A 473 -10.50 -13.65 -4.32
C VAL A 473 -11.66 -13.36 -3.38
N ALA A 474 -11.36 -12.67 -2.28
CA ALA A 474 -12.36 -12.19 -1.34
C ALA A 474 -12.53 -10.68 -1.47
N THR A 475 -13.75 -10.19 -1.35
CA THR A 475 -14.04 -8.76 -1.36
C THR A 475 -14.37 -8.25 0.05
N ILE A 476 -14.01 -7.00 0.31
CA ILE A 476 -14.37 -6.29 1.56
C ILE A 476 -15.86 -6.38 1.82
N ALA A 477 -16.71 -6.30 0.77
CA ALA A 477 -18.15 -6.46 0.90
C ALA A 477 -18.63 -7.86 1.35
N GLY A 478 -17.71 -8.79 1.66
CA GLY A 478 -18.03 -10.10 2.21
C GLY A 478 -18.50 -11.11 1.17
N SER A 479 -17.83 -11.20 0.05
CA SER A 479 -18.07 -12.25 -0.95
C SER A 479 -16.76 -12.89 -1.39
N LEU A 480 -16.78 -14.20 -1.58
CA LEU A 480 -15.69 -14.98 -2.17
C LEU A 480 -16.04 -15.32 -3.63
N TYR A 481 -15.11 -15.09 -4.53
CA TYR A 481 -15.28 -15.36 -5.96
C TYR A 481 -14.21 -16.34 -6.45
N ALA A 482 -14.57 -17.14 -7.45
CA ALA A 482 -13.60 -17.86 -8.26
C ALA A 482 -13.62 -17.31 -9.69
N PHE A 483 -12.49 -16.84 -10.18
CA PHE A 483 -12.33 -16.44 -11.57
C PHE A 483 -11.53 -17.51 -12.32
N PRO A 484 -11.81 -17.77 -13.60
CA PRO A 484 -10.97 -18.65 -14.39
C PRO A 484 -9.56 -18.04 -14.55
N MET A 485 -8.54 -18.85 -14.43
CA MET A 485 -7.15 -18.45 -14.72
C MET A 485 -7.00 -18.28 -16.24
N GLN A 486 -6.34 -17.21 -16.69
CA GLN A 486 -6.13 -16.87 -18.12
C GLN A 486 -4.72 -17.19 -18.57
#